data_c9f5ac6d18c43cd256d9b742cccd1ece
#
_entry.id   c9f5ac6d18c43cd256d9b742cccd1ece
#
_cell.length_a   1.000
_cell.length_b   1.000
_cell.length_c   1.000
_cell.angle_alpha   90.00
_cell.angle_beta   90.00
_cell.angle_gamma   90.00
#
_symmetry.space_group_name_H-M   'P 1'
#
loop_
_entity.id
_entity.type
_entity.pdbx_description
1 polymer ?
#
loop_
_entity_poly.entity_id
_entity_poly.type
_entity_poly.pdbx_seq_one_letter_code
_entity_poly.pdbx_strand_id
1 'polypeptide(L)'
;MKFLDMFAGIGGFRFAMEQAGHECVGFCEIDKFARASYKAIHDTKGEIEIHDVTTVTEEEIRNIGHVDVICGGFPCQAFSIAGNRRGFEDTRGTLFFEIARFASILKPKYLFLENVKGLLNHDNGNTFEVIISTLDELGYNVEWQVLNSKDFGVPQNRERVFIIASLRGERTRRVFPIGREGAKFGTESTINIIGNTKSPDSTGVGIRSRVYDSEGLMATLTATDYKGPKQVAIPVLTPERVNKRQNGRRFKEDGEPMFTLTAQDIHGIMTSGGHELKIIQRSHGYNKGGVHEIAPTVTSNSYQDNNHVIDGIKIRKLTPRECWRLQGYPDWAFEKAQQVNSNSQLYKQAGNSVTVNVVAAIAKELS
;
A
#
# COMPACT_ATOMS: atom_id res chain seq x y z
N MET A 1 -20.44 8.68 14.48
CA MET A 1 -21.29 7.73 13.74
C MET A 1 -20.80 6.32 14.00
N LYS A 2 -21.73 5.32 13.96
CA LYS A 2 -21.40 3.90 14.04
C LYS A 2 -21.08 3.35 12.65
N PHE A 3 -19.99 2.58 12.53
CA PHE A 3 -19.61 2.02 11.22
C PHE A 3 -19.34 0.52 11.26
N LEU A 4 -19.61 -0.15 10.13
CA LEU A 4 -19.27 -1.54 9.84
C LEU A 4 -18.10 -1.55 8.85
N ASP A 5 -16.99 -2.22 9.21
CA ASP A 5 -15.76 -2.32 8.39
C ASP A 5 -15.79 -3.62 7.57
N MET A 6 -16.17 -3.52 6.29
CA MET A 6 -16.27 -4.67 5.37
C MET A 6 -14.98 -4.81 4.56
N PHE A 7 -14.56 -6.07 4.33
CA PHE A 7 -13.25 -6.38 3.71
C PHE A 7 -12.11 -5.70 4.44
N ALA A 8 -12.18 -5.78 5.77
CA ALA A 8 -11.45 -4.95 6.72
C ALA A 8 -9.92 -5.04 6.61
N GLY A 9 -9.38 -6.15 6.08
CA GLY A 9 -7.94 -6.35 5.99
C GLY A 9 -7.28 -6.27 7.37
N ILE A 10 -6.46 -5.25 7.56
CA ILE A 10 -5.80 -4.93 8.84
C ILE A 10 -6.37 -3.66 9.51
N GLY A 11 -7.54 -3.21 9.06
CA GLY A 11 -8.26 -2.09 9.66
C GLY A 11 -7.84 -0.71 9.17
N GLY A 12 -7.50 -0.55 7.89
CA GLY A 12 -7.15 0.77 7.33
C GLY A 12 -8.29 1.77 7.38
N PHE A 13 -9.51 1.34 7.06
CA PHE A 13 -10.71 2.13 7.26
C PHE A 13 -10.95 2.41 8.74
N ARG A 14 -10.86 1.39 9.58
CA ARG A 14 -11.06 1.53 11.03
C ARG A 14 -10.15 2.58 11.64
N PHE A 15 -8.84 2.53 11.38
CA PHE A 15 -7.90 3.54 11.86
C PHE A 15 -8.36 4.96 11.51
N ALA A 16 -8.75 5.17 10.28
CA ALA A 16 -9.13 6.47 9.78
C ALA A 16 -10.48 6.94 10.36
N MET A 17 -11.46 6.05 10.43
CA MET A 17 -12.79 6.34 10.97
C MET A 17 -12.74 6.64 12.48
N GLU A 18 -11.97 5.87 13.26
CA GLU A 18 -11.76 6.12 14.69
C GLU A 18 -11.03 7.45 14.94
N GLN A 19 -10.02 7.80 14.09
CA GLN A 19 -9.37 9.12 14.16
C GLN A 19 -10.33 10.28 13.88
N ALA A 20 -11.39 10.05 13.10
CA ALA A 20 -12.45 11.03 12.86
C ALA A 20 -13.57 11.01 13.93
N GLY A 21 -13.41 10.22 15.00
CA GLY A 21 -14.35 10.13 16.11
C GLY A 21 -15.56 9.22 15.86
N HIS A 22 -15.45 8.26 14.93
CA HIS A 22 -16.50 7.26 14.67
C HIS A 22 -16.22 5.97 15.44
N GLU A 23 -17.27 5.18 15.69
CA GLU A 23 -17.26 3.95 16.48
C GLU A 23 -17.44 2.72 15.57
N CYS A 24 -16.52 1.74 15.64
CA CYS A 24 -16.67 0.46 14.96
C CYS A 24 -17.67 -0.43 15.73
N VAL A 25 -18.66 -0.98 15.02
CA VAL A 25 -19.63 -1.93 15.60
C VAL A 25 -19.38 -3.36 15.17
N GLY A 26 -18.58 -3.56 14.15
CA GLY A 26 -18.21 -4.88 13.64
C GLY A 26 -17.34 -4.81 12.40
N PHE A 27 -16.76 -5.94 12.05
CA PHE A 27 -15.89 -6.06 10.88
C PHE A 27 -16.08 -7.40 10.15
N CYS A 28 -15.78 -7.39 8.85
CA CYS A 28 -15.80 -8.58 8.02
C CYS A 28 -14.46 -8.75 7.29
N GLU A 29 -13.80 -9.91 7.48
CA GLU A 29 -12.56 -10.27 6.80
C GLU A 29 -12.40 -11.79 6.68
N ILE A 30 -12.22 -12.29 5.44
CA ILE A 30 -12.13 -13.72 5.16
C ILE A 30 -10.72 -14.28 5.43
N ASP A 31 -9.66 -13.47 5.22
CA ASP A 31 -8.27 -13.90 5.42
C ASP A 31 -7.95 -14.02 6.92
N LYS A 32 -7.74 -15.25 7.37
CA LYS A 32 -7.44 -15.53 8.78
C LYS A 32 -6.20 -14.80 9.32
N PHE A 33 -5.21 -14.55 8.47
CA PHE A 33 -4.00 -13.83 8.87
C PHE A 33 -4.25 -12.32 9.01
N ALA A 34 -5.07 -11.75 8.10
CA ALA A 34 -5.51 -10.37 8.23
C ALA A 34 -6.36 -10.17 9.48
N ARG A 35 -7.32 -11.08 9.75
CA ARG A 35 -8.11 -11.07 10.99
C ARG A 35 -7.24 -11.16 12.25
N ALA A 36 -6.21 -12.02 12.24
CA ALA A 36 -5.29 -12.11 13.38
C ALA A 36 -4.57 -10.78 13.63
N SER A 37 -4.06 -10.10 12.59
CA SER A 37 -3.50 -8.75 12.72
C SER A 37 -4.53 -7.74 13.19
N TYR A 38 -5.73 -7.74 12.59
CA TYR A 38 -6.82 -6.82 12.96
C TYR A 38 -7.13 -6.91 14.46
N LYS A 39 -7.35 -8.12 14.97
CA LYS A 39 -7.66 -8.37 16.40
C LYS A 39 -6.48 -8.10 17.33
N ALA A 40 -5.25 -8.23 16.87
CA ALA A 40 -4.07 -7.85 17.64
C ALA A 40 -3.91 -6.32 17.76
N ILE A 41 -4.31 -5.59 16.72
CA ILE A 41 -4.17 -4.14 16.66
C ILE A 41 -5.31 -3.44 17.39
N HIS A 42 -6.55 -3.84 17.10
CA HIS A 42 -7.77 -3.17 17.55
C HIS A 42 -8.41 -3.92 18.74
N ASP A 43 -9.07 -3.18 19.61
CA ASP A 43 -9.96 -3.78 20.62
C ASP A 43 -11.28 -4.13 19.93
N THR A 44 -11.49 -5.43 19.73
CA THR A 44 -12.70 -5.96 19.07
C THR A 44 -13.68 -6.59 20.05
N LYS A 45 -13.51 -6.36 21.35
CA LYS A 45 -14.36 -6.95 22.37
C LYS A 45 -15.80 -6.43 22.29
N GLY A 46 -16.73 -7.32 22.08
CA GLY A 46 -18.15 -6.98 21.97
C GLY A 46 -18.59 -6.54 20.57
N GLU A 47 -17.68 -6.49 19.60
CA GLU A 47 -18.00 -6.22 18.21
C GLU A 47 -18.44 -7.46 17.45
N ILE A 48 -19.16 -7.26 16.36
CA ILE A 48 -19.60 -8.33 15.47
C ILE A 48 -18.44 -8.72 14.56
N GLU A 49 -18.04 -9.98 14.60
CA GLU A 49 -17.01 -10.56 13.72
C GLU A 49 -17.67 -11.42 12.65
N ILE A 50 -17.51 -11.04 11.38
CA ILE A 50 -17.96 -11.77 10.21
C ILE A 50 -16.75 -12.30 9.46
N HIS A 51 -16.73 -13.60 9.14
CA HIS A 51 -15.63 -14.21 8.40
C HIS A 51 -15.86 -14.12 6.89
N ASP A 52 -16.97 -14.65 6.42
CA ASP A 52 -17.32 -14.68 5.00
C ASP A 52 -18.65 -13.95 4.79
N VAL A 53 -18.60 -12.82 4.11
CA VAL A 53 -19.75 -11.97 3.85
C VAL A 53 -20.85 -12.70 3.07
N THR A 54 -20.48 -13.70 2.27
CA THR A 54 -21.43 -14.44 1.39
C THR A 54 -22.28 -15.44 2.16
N THR A 55 -21.86 -15.82 3.38
CA THR A 55 -22.57 -16.83 4.21
C THR A 55 -23.55 -16.21 5.20
N VAL A 56 -23.51 -14.88 5.37
CA VAL A 56 -24.36 -14.18 6.35
C VAL A 56 -25.79 -14.10 5.86
N THR A 57 -26.73 -14.55 6.70
CA THR A 57 -28.15 -14.47 6.42
C THR A 57 -28.70 -13.05 6.58
N GLU A 58 -29.86 -12.77 5.99
CA GLU A 58 -30.51 -11.46 6.17
C GLU A 58 -30.89 -11.19 7.64
N GLU A 59 -31.26 -12.22 8.39
CA GLU A 59 -31.59 -12.10 9.80
C GLU A 59 -30.35 -11.71 10.61
N GLU A 60 -29.21 -12.33 10.33
CA GLU A 60 -27.94 -11.96 10.96
C GLU A 60 -27.55 -10.52 10.61
N ILE A 61 -27.78 -10.06 9.36
CA ILE A 61 -27.54 -8.66 8.98
C ILE A 61 -28.45 -7.73 9.79
N ARG A 62 -29.75 -8.02 9.92
CA ARG A 62 -30.67 -7.19 10.73
C ARG A 62 -30.25 -7.13 12.20
N ASN A 63 -29.71 -8.23 12.71
CA ASN A 63 -29.22 -8.31 14.11
C ASN A 63 -27.96 -7.49 14.38
N ILE A 64 -27.25 -7.02 13.34
CA ILE A 64 -26.17 -6.03 13.50
C ILE A 64 -26.69 -4.75 14.15
N GLY A 65 -27.95 -4.42 13.89
CA GLY A 65 -28.60 -3.24 14.43
C GLY A 65 -28.25 -1.96 13.65
N HIS A 66 -28.18 -0.83 14.35
CA HIS A 66 -27.98 0.45 13.72
C HIS A 66 -26.53 0.68 13.27
N VAL A 67 -26.38 0.98 11.98
CA VAL A 67 -25.10 1.32 11.33
C VAL A 67 -25.31 2.62 10.52
N ASP A 68 -24.50 3.64 10.81
CA ASP A 68 -24.53 4.91 10.06
C ASP A 68 -23.69 4.82 8.78
N VAL A 69 -22.58 4.06 8.80
CA VAL A 69 -21.63 3.98 7.68
C VAL A 69 -21.24 2.52 7.45
N ILE A 70 -21.36 2.05 6.22
CA ILE A 70 -20.64 0.85 5.78
C ILE A 70 -19.41 1.32 5.01
N CYS A 71 -18.22 0.90 5.43
CA CYS A 71 -16.98 1.19 4.74
C CYS A 71 -16.27 -0.09 4.31
N GLY A 72 -15.50 -0.02 3.22
CA GLY A 72 -14.71 -1.15 2.75
C GLY A 72 -14.11 -0.99 1.36
N GLY A 73 -12.93 -1.62 1.21
CA GLY A 73 -12.26 -1.77 -0.07
C GLY A 73 -12.58 -3.14 -0.68
N PHE A 74 -13.55 -3.21 -1.58
CA PHE A 74 -13.94 -4.46 -2.20
C PHE A 74 -13.01 -4.83 -3.36
N PRO A 75 -12.74 -6.15 -3.61
CA PRO A 75 -11.89 -6.57 -4.72
C PRO A 75 -12.57 -6.28 -6.07
N CYS A 76 -11.76 -5.76 -7.03
CA CYS A 76 -12.19 -5.57 -8.41
C CYS A 76 -12.33 -6.95 -9.09
N GLN A 77 -13.54 -7.43 -9.24
CA GLN A 77 -13.87 -8.64 -9.97
C GLN A 77 -14.72 -8.27 -11.18
N ALA A 78 -14.49 -8.97 -12.30
CA ALA A 78 -15.36 -8.82 -13.48
C ALA A 78 -16.77 -9.27 -13.12
N PHE A 79 -17.75 -8.42 -13.41
CA PHE A 79 -19.14 -8.84 -13.41
C PHE A 79 -19.34 -9.71 -14.66
N SER A 80 -19.58 -11.01 -14.50
CA SER A 80 -20.01 -11.81 -15.64
C SER A 80 -21.45 -11.39 -15.98
N ILE A 81 -21.57 -10.54 -17.00
CA ILE A 81 -22.86 -10.13 -17.58
C ILE A 81 -23.39 -11.31 -18.44
N ALA A 82 -23.56 -12.47 -17.83
CA ALA A 82 -24.22 -13.60 -18.47
C ALA A 82 -25.67 -13.65 -17.99
N GLY A 83 -26.50 -12.75 -18.51
CA GLY A 83 -27.93 -12.72 -18.22
C GLY A 83 -28.54 -11.37 -18.55
N ASN A 84 -29.73 -11.40 -19.16
CA ASN A 84 -30.57 -10.22 -19.40
C ASN A 84 -30.69 -9.37 -18.13
N ARG A 85 -30.44 -8.05 -18.23
CA ARG A 85 -30.59 -7.01 -17.21
C ARG A 85 -31.92 -7.16 -16.43
N ARG A 86 -31.92 -8.02 -15.42
CA ARG A 86 -33.07 -8.21 -14.50
C ARG A 86 -32.62 -7.84 -13.08
N GLY A 87 -32.25 -6.56 -12.85
CA GLY A 87 -32.15 -5.99 -11.51
C GLY A 87 -31.17 -6.68 -10.54
N PHE A 88 -31.19 -6.21 -9.31
CA PHE A 88 -30.36 -6.61 -8.16
C PHE A 88 -30.38 -8.12 -7.83
N GLU A 89 -31.45 -8.87 -8.17
CA GLU A 89 -31.60 -10.28 -7.77
C GLU A 89 -30.77 -11.28 -8.60
N ASP A 90 -30.40 -10.96 -9.84
CA ASP A 90 -29.75 -11.90 -10.77
C ASP A 90 -28.20 -11.85 -10.76
N THR A 91 -27.60 -10.91 -10.02
CA THR A 91 -26.14 -10.66 -10.01
C THR A 91 -25.45 -11.20 -8.77
N ARG A 92 -26.07 -12.10 -8.04
CA ARG A 92 -25.50 -12.77 -6.86
C ARG A 92 -24.18 -13.47 -7.21
N GLY A 93 -23.08 -13.01 -6.62
CA GLY A 93 -21.77 -13.67 -6.75
C GLY A 93 -20.57 -12.77 -6.82
N THR A 94 -20.74 -11.45 -6.93
CA THR A 94 -19.59 -10.55 -6.77
C THR A 94 -19.66 -9.81 -5.43
N LEU A 95 -18.50 -9.58 -4.83
CA LEU A 95 -18.41 -9.04 -3.48
C LEU A 95 -18.98 -7.62 -3.32
N PHE A 96 -19.08 -6.85 -4.41
CA PHE A 96 -19.82 -5.58 -4.40
C PHE A 96 -21.31 -5.78 -4.10
N PHE A 97 -21.96 -6.80 -4.67
CA PHE A 97 -23.38 -7.05 -4.41
C PHE A 97 -23.65 -7.52 -2.99
N GLU A 98 -22.65 -8.08 -2.30
CA GLU A 98 -22.76 -8.32 -0.87
C GLU A 98 -22.82 -6.99 -0.08
N ILE A 99 -22.00 -5.98 -0.45
CA ILE A 99 -22.16 -4.63 0.13
C ILE A 99 -23.56 -4.08 -0.13
N ALA A 100 -24.04 -4.20 -1.38
CA ALA A 100 -25.37 -3.74 -1.77
C ALA A 100 -26.48 -4.47 -0.98
N ARG A 101 -26.34 -5.76 -0.71
CA ARG A 101 -27.24 -6.56 0.13
C ARG A 101 -27.27 -6.05 1.57
N PHE A 102 -26.11 -5.81 2.18
CA PHE A 102 -26.03 -5.21 3.52
C PHE A 102 -26.66 -3.81 3.54
N ALA A 103 -26.35 -2.99 2.52
CA ALA A 103 -26.92 -1.64 2.39
C ALA A 103 -28.44 -1.63 2.23
N SER A 104 -29.02 -2.61 1.50
CA SER A 104 -30.46 -2.72 1.32
C SER A 104 -31.21 -3.02 2.62
N ILE A 105 -30.57 -3.76 3.54
CA ILE A 105 -31.15 -4.20 4.81
C ILE A 105 -30.92 -3.17 5.91
N LEU A 106 -29.68 -2.72 6.08
CA LEU A 106 -29.28 -1.81 7.17
C LEU A 106 -29.56 -0.34 6.87
N LYS A 107 -29.67 0.03 5.59
CA LYS A 107 -29.88 1.39 5.10
C LYS A 107 -29.00 2.43 5.79
N PRO A 108 -27.66 2.23 5.78
CA PRO A 108 -26.74 3.17 6.39
C PRO A 108 -26.87 4.56 5.75
N LYS A 109 -26.58 5.60 6.53
CA LYS A 109 -26.56 6.97 6.03
C LYS A 109 -25.54 7.18 4.93
N TYR A 110 -24.38 6.50 5.03
CA TYR A 110 -23.31 6.55 4.04
C TYR A 110 -22.77 5.16 3.69
N LEU A 111 -22.37 5.00 2.43
CA LEU A 111 -21.44 3.95 2.02
C LEU A 111 -20.11 4.62 1.65
N PHE A 112 -19.01 4.17 2.24
CA PHE A 112 -17.66 4.69 2.00
C PHE A 112 -16.80 3.58 1.40
N LEU A 113 -16.68 3.56 0.08
CA LEU A 113 -16.08 2.46 -0.66
C LEU A 113 -14.77 2.88 -1.34
N GLU A 114 -13.86 1.93 -1.48
CA GLU A 114 -12.59 2.12 -2.18
C GLU A 114 -12.37 1.03 -3.23
N ASN A 115 -11.70 1.41 -4.32
CA ASN A 115 -11.22 0.45 -5.31
C ASN A 115 -10.00 1.00 -6.07
N VAL A 116 -9.39 0.14 -6.88
CA VAL A 116 -8.33 0.57 -7.79
C VAL A 116 -8.86 1.54 -8.85
N LYS A 117 -8.04 2.53 -9.27
CA LYS A 117 -8.41 3.48 -10.34
C LYS A 117 -8.89 2.77 -11.62
N GLY A 118 -8.33 1.57 -11.91
CA GLY A 118 -8.71 0.77 -13.07
C GLY A 118 -10.18 0.37 -13.11
N LEU A 119 -10.91 0.41 -11.98
CA LEU A 119 -12.35 0.16 -11.92
C LEU A 119 -13.15 1.08 -12.86
N LEU A 120 -12.73 2.34 -13.01
CA LEU A 120 -13.43 3.32 -13.84
C LEU A 120 -13.43 2.94 -15.33
N ASN A 121 -12.43 2.20 -15.79
CA ASN A 121 -12.28 1.77 -17.19
C ASN A 121 -12.49 0.25 -17.36
N HIS A 122 -12.81 -0.46 -16.28
CA HIS A 122 -12.99 -1.91 -16.33
C HIS A 122 -14.21 -2.25 -17.17
N ASP A 123 -14.05 -3.21 -18.10
CA ASP A 123 -15.07 -3.59 -19.07
C ASP A 123 -15.67 -2.36 -19.82
N ASN A 124 -14.81 -1.50 -20.38
CA ASN A 124 -15.19 -0.26 -21.04
C ASN A 124 -16.06 0.69 -20.20
N GLY A 125 -15.92 0.65 -18.87
CA GLY A 125 -16.71 1.46 -17.92
C GLY A 125 -18.00 0.77 -17.43
N ASN A 126 -18.43 -0.31 -18.03
CA ASN A 126 -19.68 -1.00 -17.68
C ASN A 126 -19.73 -1.44 -16.21
N THR A 127 -18.60 -1.93 -15.68
CA THR A 127 -18.51 -2.33 -14.27
C THR A 127 -18.82 -1.18 -13.33
N PHE A 128 -18.26 0.00 -13.59
CA PHE A 128 -18.49 1.18 -12.75
C PHE A 128 -19.92 1.70 -12.90
N GLU A 129 -20.49 1.69 -14.11
CA GLU A 129 -21.89 2.05 -14.37
C GLU A 129 -22.85 1.16 -13.59
N VAL A 130 -22.61 -0.16 -13.56
CA VAL A 130 -23.42 -1.10 -12.76
C VAL A 130 -23.37 -0.77 -11.27
N ILE A 131 -22.18 -0.42 -10.73
CA ILE A 131 -22.04 -0.02 -9.32
C ILE A 131 -22.90 1.22 -9.03
N ILE A 132 -22.77 2.27 -9.86
CA ILE A 132 -23.50 3.52 -9.67
C ILE A 132 -25.01 3.28 -9.78
N SER A 133 -25.48 2.55 -10.81
CA SER A 133 -26.90 2.26 -11.02
C SER A 133 -27.48 1.45 -9.85
N THR A 134 -26.75 0.44 -9.36
CA THR A 134 -27.20 -0.35 -8.19
C THR A 134 -27.34 0.52 -6.93
N LEU A 135 -26.39 1.42 -6.69
CA LEU A 135 -26.48 2.33 -5.54
C LEU A 135 -27.62 3.34 -5.70
N ASP A 136 -27.87 3.82 -6.91
CA ASP A 136 -29.02 4.69 -7.21
C ASP A 136 -30.36 3.98 -7.00
N GLU A 137 -30.51 2.74 -7.46
CA GLU A 137 -31.70 1.89 -7.23
C GLU A 137 -31.94 1.64 -5.73
N LEU A 138 -30.89 1.52 -4.93
CA LEU A 138 -30.97 1.37 -3.47
C LEU A 138 -31.33 2.67 -2.74
N GLY A 139 -31.45 3.79 -3.47
CA GLY A 139 -31.86 5.08 -2.93
C GLY A 139 -30.70 5.99 -2.50
N TYR A 140 -29.48 5.79 -3.01
CA TYR A 140 -28.34 6.61 -2.70
C TYR A 140 -28.02 7.63 -3.80
N ASN A 141 -27.55 8.81 -3.38
CA ASN A 141 -26.83 9.75 -4.26
C ASN A 141 -25.34 9.41 -4.20
N VAL A 142 -24.71 9.30 -5.36
CA VAL A 142 -23.32 8.82 -5.44
C VAL A 142 -22.37 9.91 -5.92
N GLU A 143 -21.27 10.08 -5.24
CA GLU A 143 -20.15 10.92 -5.65
C GLU A 143 -18.84 10.12 -5.55
N TRP A 144 -17.86 10.43 -6.38
CA TRP A 144 -16.57 9.76 -6.37
C TRP A 144 -15.43 10.70 -6.75
N GLN A 145 -14.22 10.33 -6.29
CA GLN A 145 -12.98 11.04 -6.64
C GLN A 145 -11.82 10.06 -6.71
N VAL A 146 -10.90 10.26 -7.66
CA VAL A 146 -9.61 9.57 -7.67
C VAL A 146 -8.63 10.41 -6.85
N LEU A 147 -8.08 9.78 -5.80
CA LEU A 147 -7.10 10.41 -4.91
C LEU A 147 -5.78 9.63 -4.95
N ASN A 148 -4.67 10.37 -4.79
CA ASN A 148 -3.34 9.78 -4.77
C ASN A 148 -2.72 9.91 -3.38
N SER A 149 -2.24 8.80 -2.82
CA SER A 149 -1.68 8.75 -1.45
C SER A 149 -0.55 9.75 -1.22
N LYS A 150 0.24 10.06 -2.25
CA LYS A 150 1.33 11.05 -2.18
C LYS A 150 0.85 12.46 -1.79
N ASP A 151 -0.41 12.77 -2.08
CA ASP A 151 -1.00 14.08 -1.77
C ASP A 151 -1.50 14.15 -0.31
N PHE A 152 -1.35 13.05 0.48
CA PHE A 152 -1.86 12.89 1.85
C PHE A 152 -0.79 12.46 2.86
N GLY A 153 0.48 12.78 2.63
CA GLY A 153 1.54 12.64 3.64
C GLY A 153 2.27 11.32 3.66
N VAL A 154 2.11 10.49 2.64
CA VAL A 154 2.95 9.29 2.48
C VAL A 154 3.68 9.31 1.13
N PRO A 155 4.97 8.98 1.07
CA PRO A 155 5.76 9.05 -0.17
C PRO A 155 5.46 7.86 -1.09
N GLN A 156 4.17 7.61 -1.37
CA GLN A 156 3.71 6.52 -2.22
C GLN A 156 2.78 7.03 -3.33
N ASN A 157 3.15 6.80 -4.58
CA ASN A 157 2.27 7.05 -5.72
C ASN A 157 1.25 5.91 -5.85
N ARG A 158 0.09 6.08 -5.19
CA ARG A 158 -1.00 5.10 -5.15
C ARG A 158 -2.32 5.80 -5.44
N GLU A 159 -2.82 5.66 -6.66
CA GLU A 159 -4.12 6.19 -7.05
C GLU A 159 -5.22 5.18 -6.75
N ARG A 160 -6.30 5.67 -6.11
CA ARG A 160 -7.51 4.90 -5.80
C ARG A 160 -8.74 5.72 -6.09
N VAL A 161 -9.80 5.07 -6.53
CA VAL A 161 -11.13 5.68 -6.58
C VAL A 161 -11.81 5.47 -5.25
N PHE A 162 -12.28 6.56 -4.66
CA PHE A 162 -13.13 6.55 -3.47
C PHE A 162 -14.53 6.93 -3.90
N ILE A 163 -15.51 6.19 -3.38
CA ILE A 163 -16.93 6.35 -3.70
C ILE A 163 -17.66 6.59 -2.39
N ILE A 164 -18.39 7.71 -2.32
CA ILE A 164 -19.31 8.01 -1.23
C ILE A 164 -20.72 7.94 -1.77
N ALA A 165 -21.55 7.11 -1.17
CA ALA A 165 -22.96 7.05 -1.47
C ALA A 165 -23.76 7.50 -0.25
N SER A 166 -24.60 8.53 -0.41
CA SER A 166 -25.38 9.18 0.65
C SER A 166 -26.85 8.83 0.50
N LEU A 167 -27.49 8.29 1.54
CA LEU A 167 -28.89 7.88 1.52
C LEU A 167 -29.82 9.07 1.30
N ARG A 168 -30.69 8.99 0.31
CA ARG A 168 -31.69 10.03 0.01
C ARG A 168 -32.69 10.20 1.16
N GLY A 169 -33.00 11.45 1.48
CA GLY A 169 -33.88 11.77 2.59
C GLY A 169 -33.18 11.99 3.92
N GLU A 170 -31.92 11.53 4.03
CA GLU A 170 -31.08 11.80 5.20
C GLU A 170 -30.38 13.16 5.07
N ARG A 171 -30.09 13.78 6.23
CA ARG A 171 -29.31 15.03 6.28
C ARG A 171 -27.84 14.70 6.03
N THR A 172 -27.44 14.71 4.76
CA THR A 172 -26.06 14.44 4.31
C THR A 172 -25.45 15.70 3.71
N ARG A 173 -24.10 15.78 3.74
CA ARG A 173 -23.37 16.84 3.04
C ARG A 173 -22.58 16.24 1.87
N ARG A 174 -22.25 17.09 0.91
CA ARG A 174 -21.32 16.72 -0.17
C ARG A 174 -19.92 16.57 0.41
N VAL A 175 -19.24 15.47 0.09
CA VAL A 175 -17.90 15.12 0.57
C VAL A 175 -16.83 15.53 -0.42
N PHE A 176 -17.06 15.33 -1.72
CA PHE A 176 -16.11 15.68 -2.76
C PHE A 176 -16.45 17.02 -3.44
N PRO A 177 -15.47 17.78 -3.96
CA PRO A 177 -14.06 17.41 -4.02
C PRO A 177 -13.31 17.66 -2.69
N ILE A 178 -12.43 16.74 -2.33
CA ILE A 178 -11.41 16.99 -1.32
C ILE A 178 -10.26 17.68 -2.05
N GLY A 179 -10.06 18.95 -1.74
CA GLY A 179 -9.04 19.80 -2.36
C GLY A 179 -7.65 19.54 -1.77
N ARG A 180 -6.63 19.96 -2.53
CA ARG A 180 -5.23 20.02 -2.05
C ARG A 180 -4.98 21.14 -1.01
N GLU A 181 -6.00 21.84 -0.55
CA GLU A 181 -5.87 22.95 0.40
C GLU A 181 -5.46 22.40 1.77
N GLY A 182 -4.16 22.43 2.03
CA GLY A 182 -3.58 22.06 3.33
C GLY A 182 -2.40 21.09 3.25
N ALA A 183 -2.22 20.36 2.19
CA ALA A 183 -1.00 19.59 1.97
C ALA A 183 0.12 20.52 1.47
N LYS A 184 0.73 21.29 2.38
CA LYS A 184 2.05 21.88 2.13
C LYS A 184 3.08 20.73 2.13
N PHE A 185 3.15 20.01 1.01
CA PHE A 185 4.32 19.18 0.73
C PHE A 185 5.32 20.04 -0.04
N GLY A 186 6.45 20.26 0.61
CA GLY A 186 7.61 20.81 -0.04
C GLY A 186 7.95 19.97 -1.26
N THR A 187 8.29 20.66 -2.34
CA THR A 187 8.90 20.17 -3.58
C THR A 187 8.19 19.02 -4.28
N GLU A 188 8.01 19.15 -5.58
CA GLU A 188 7.52 18.10 -6.47
C GLU A 188 8.29 16.79 -6.22
N SER A 189 7.68 15.89 -5.44
CA SER A 189 8.26 14.59 -5.17
C SER A 189 8.09 13.73 -6.42
N THR A 190 9.16 13.52 -7.15
CA THR A 190 9.21 12.64 -8.32
C THR A 190 9.52 11.21 -7.92
N ILE A 191 9.07 10.23 -8.70
CA ILE A 191 9.52 8.84 -8.56
C ILE A 191 10.93 8.78 -9.15
N ASN A 192 11.94 8.76 -8.29
CA ASN A 192 13.32 8.66 -8.70
C ASN A 192 13.75 7.21 -8.77
N ILE A 193 13.92 6.69 -9.98
CA ILE A 193 14.49 5.36 -10.23
C ILE A 193 15.97 5.56 -10.49
N ILE A 194 16.81 5.08 -9.58
CA ILE A 194 18.27 5.23 -9.64
C ILE A 194 18.99 3.99 -10.18
N GLY A 195 18.26 2.91 -10.43
CA GLY A 195 18.84 1.68 -10.96
C GLY A 195 17.83 0.59 -11.26
N ASN A 196 18.37 -0.50 -11.78
CA ASN A 196 17.63 -1.72 -12.09
C ASN A 196 18.51 -2.93 -11.79
N THR A 197 17.98 -3.93 -11.10
CA THR A 197 18.72 -5.15 -10.74
C THR A 197 18.71 -6.22 -11.81
N LYS A 198 17.99 -6.00 -12.92
CA LYS A 198 18.00 -6.88 -14.10
C LYS A 198 18.76 -6.26 -15.25
N SER A 199 19.45 -7.10 -16.04
CA SER A 199 20.14 -6.68 -17.25
C SER A 199 19.17 -6.02 -18.25
N PRO A 200 19.63 -5.00 -19.03
CA PRO A 200 18.82 -4.33 -20.06
C PRO A 200 18.20 -5.25 -21.10
N ASP A 201 18.85 -6.40 -21.38
CA ASP A 201 18.44 -7.36 -22.42
C ASP A 201 17.32 -8.33 -21.95
N SER A 202 16.90 -8.30 -20.70
CA SER A 202 15.78 -9.11 -20.25
C SER A 202 14.46 -8.44 -20.65
N THR A 203 13.76 -9.02 -21.62
CA THR A 203 12.37 -8.68 -21.92
C THR A 203 11.53 -8.76 -20.63
N GLY A 204 11.16 -7.62 -20.09
CA GLY A 204 10.36 -7.54 -18.87
C GLY A 204 11.06 -6.86 -17.68
N VAL A 205 11.62 -5.68 -17.89
CA VAL A 205 12.01 -4.76 -16.82
C VAL A 205 10.74 -4.31 -16.07
N GLY A 206 10.26 -5.17 -15.19
CA GLY A 206 9.07 -4.89 -14.39
C GLY A 206 9.38 -3.98 -13.20
N ILE A 207 8.34 -3.44 -12.60
CA ILE A 207 8.39 -2.59 -11.39
C ILE A 207 9.22 -3.21 -10.26
N ARG A 208 9.28 -4.55 -10.18
CA ARG A 208 10.00 -5.30 -9.14
C ARG A 208 11.53 -5.24 -9.24
N SER A 209 12.08 -4.91 -10.40
CA SER A 209 13.53 -4.82 -10.60
C SER A 209 14.07 -3.39 -10.47
N ARG A 210 13.20 -2.40 -10.33
CA ARG A 210 13.59 -0.99 -10.17
C ARG A 210 14.10 -0.72 -8.77
N VAL A 211 15.16 0.09 -8.70
CA VAL A 211 15.74 0.61 -7.45
C VAL A 211 15.31 2.06 -7.31
N TYR A 212 14.73 2.38 -6.18
CA TYR A 212 14.21 3.71 -5.89
C TYR A 212 15.18 4.48 -5.00
N ASP A 213 15.21 5.79 -5.17
CA ASP A 213 15.90 6.69 -4.26
C ASP A 213 15.20 6.68 -2.89
N SER A 214 15.98 6.68 -1.80
CA SER A 214 15.44 6.72 -0.43
C SER A 214 14.64 7.98 -0.12
N GLU A 215 14.95 9.09 -0.81
CA GLU A 215 14.28 10.38 -0.65
C GLU A 215 13.14 10.58 -1.67
N GLY A 216 12.98 9.67 -2.63
CA GLY A 216 12.01 9.77 -3.72
C GLY A 216 10.66 9.14 -3.39
N LEU A 217 9.68 9.43 -4.27
CA LEU A 217 8.39 8.74 -4.23
C LEU A 217 8.54 7.27 -4.63
N MET A 218 7.76 6.42 -3.98
CA MET A 218 7.71 5.00 -4.28
C MET A 218 6.49 4.62 -5.11
N ALA A 219 6.64 3.61 -5.96
CA ALA A 219 5.52 3.02 -6.68
C ALA A 219 4.54 2.31 -5.73
N THR A 220 3.29 2.15 -6.17
CA THR A 220 2.23 1.46 -5.40
C THR A 220 2.69 0.11 -4.88
N LEU A 221 2.45 -0.16 -3.60
CA LEU A 221 2.62 -1.49 -3.01
C LEU A 221 1.53 -2.45 -3.52
N THR A 222 1.91 -3.70 -3.72
CA THR A 222 1.00 -4.77 -4.15
C THR A 222 1.05 -5.95 -3.18
N ALA A 223 -0.03 -6.73 -3.14
CA ALA A 223 -0.11 -7.93 -2.29
C ALA A 223 0.97 -8.99 -2.62
N THR A 224 1.57 -8.92 -3.81
CA THR A 224 2.61 -9.86 -4.26
C THR A 224 4.03 -9.34 -4.03
N ASP A 225 4.23 -8.18 -3.44
CA ASP A 225 5.56 -7.61 -3.18
C ASP A 225 6.39 -8.48 -2.22
N TYR A 226 5.76 -9.35 -1.42
CA TYR A 226 6.46 -10.35 -0.61
C TYR A 226 7.31 -11.33 -1.45
N LYS A 227 6.94 -11.58 -2.73
CA LYS A 227 7.72 -12.43 -3.66
C LYS A 227 8.91 -11.69 -4.28
N GLY A 228 8.85 -10.36 -4.32
CA GLY A 228 9.90 -9.48 -4.84
C GLY A 228 9.68 -8.06 -4.33
N PRO A 229 10.03 -7.78 -3.04
CA PRO A 229 9.88 -6.47 -2.45
C PRO A 229 10.61 -5.39 -3.24
N LYS A 230 10.06 -4.17 -3.22
CA LYS A 230 10.68 -3.00 -3.84
C LYS A 230 12.04 -2.72 -3.19
N GLN A 231 12.98 -2.23 -3.99
CA GLN A 231 14.34 -2.02 -3.57
C GLN A 231 14.62 -0.53 -3.42
N VAL A 232 15.34 -0.16 -2.37
CA VAL A 232 15.83 1.19 -2.12
C VAL A 232 17.34 1.18 -1.98
N ALA A 233 17.97 2.31 -2.27
CA ALA A 233 19.38 2.51 -2.08
C ALA A 233 19.62 3.18 -0.72
N ILE A 234 20.60 2.68 0.04
CA ILE A 234 20.99 3.24 1.32
C ILE A 234 22.49 3.55 1.38
N PRO A 235 22.86 4.67 2.02
CA PRO A 235 24.26 5.03 2.18
C PRO A 235 25.07 3.96 2.91
N VAL A 236 26.31 3.80 2.50
CA VAL A 236 27.27 2.83 3.05
C VAL A 236 28.41 3.58 3.77
N LEU A 237 28.75 3.13 4.98
CA LEU A 237 29.92 3.63 5.68
C LEU A 237 31.21 3.13 5.03
N THR A 238 32.18 4.02 4.82
CA THR A 238 33.49 3.71 4.22
C THR A 238 33.44 2.92 2.91
N PRO A 239 32.84 3.48 1.85
CA PRO A 239 32.69 2.80 0.54
C PRO A 239 34.02 2.35 -0.06
N GLU A 240 35.14 3.06 0.24
CA GLU A 240 36.47 2.77 -0.27
C GLU A 240 37.15 1.54 0.36
N ARG A 241 36.59 0.98 1.45
CA ARG A 241 37.19 -0.13 2.21
C ARG A 241 36.36 -1.41 2.22
N VAL A 242 35.61 -1.68 1.19
CA VAL A 242 34.67 -2.83 1.12
C VAL A 242 35.35 -4.19 1.36
N ASN A 243 36.65 -4.31 1.08
CA ASN A 243 37.39 -5.56 1.15
C ASN A 243 38.23 -5.75 2.43
N LYS A 244 38.25 -4.81 3.36
CA LYS A 244 38.99 -5.01 4.64
C LYS A 244 38.04 -5.56 5.71
N ARG A 245 38.47 -6.62 6.42
CA ARG A 245 37.78 -7.08 7.63
C ARG A 245 37.73 -5.95 8.64
N GLN A 246 36.56 -5.46 8.92
CA GLN A 246 36.27 -4.46 9.94
C GLN A 246 35.48 -5.14 11.07
N ASN A 247 35.92 -4.96 12.31
CA ASN A 247 35.14 -5.36 13.47
C ASN A 247 34.00 -4.37 13.64
N GLY A 248 32.77 -4.82 13.39
CA GLY A 248 31.54 -4.02 13.55
C GLY A 248 30.65 -3.94 12.33
N ARG A 249 29.45 -3.44 12.54
CA ARG A 249 28.41 -3.23 11.51
C ARG A 249 28.84 -2.13 10.53
N ARG A 250 28.77 -2.38 9.25
CA ARG A 250 29.03 -1.39 8.18
C ARG A 250 27.79 -0.64 7.73
N PHE A 251 26.63 -1.18 8.01
CA PHE A 251 25.36 -0.65 7.56
C PHE A 251 24.46 -0.47 8.77
N LYS A 252 23.70 0.61 8.78
CA LYS A 252 22.64 0.82 9.74
C LYS A 252 21.36 0.12 9.29
N GLU A 253 20.52 -0.23 10.24
CA GLU A 253 19.15 -0.67 9.97
C GLU A 253 18.26 0.56 9.82
N ASP A 254 17.09 0.36 9.26
CA ASP A 254 16.13 1.44 9.08
C ASP A 254 15.73 2.07 10.41
N GLY A 255 15.75 3.41 10.46
CA GLY A 255 15.46 4.18 11.67
C GLY A 255 16.58 4.27 12.70
N GLU A 256 17.74 3.63 12.46
CA GLU A 256 18.89 3.80 13.35
C GLU A 256 19.61 5.14 13.12
N PRO A 257 20.03 5.84 14.19
CA PRO A 257 20.83 7.06 14.05
C PRO A 257 22.16 6.78 13.33
N MET A 258 22.68 7.78 12.61
CA MET A 258 23.96 7.73 11.92
C MET A 258 25.07 7.18 12.82
N PHE A 259 26.10 6.59 12.20
CA PHE A 259 27.32 6.19 12.91
C PHE A 259 27.96 7.40 13.58
N THR A 260 28.56 7.18 14.77
CA THR A 260 29.32 8.22 15.44
C THR A 260 30.48 8.68 14.54
N LEU A 261 30.59 9.98 14.31
CA LEU A 261 31.66 10.57 13.52
C LEU A 261 32.98 10.43 14.32
N THR A 262 33.92 9.67 13.80
CA THR A 262 35.29 9.62 14.33
C THR A 262 36.26 10.27 13.36
N ALA A 263 37.39 10.79 13.84
CA ALA A 263 38.40 11.46 13.01
C ALA A 263 39.06 10.54 11.96
N GLN A 264 38.80 9.21 12.02
CA GLN A 264 39.43 8.20 11.17
C GLN A 264 38.44 7.57 10.18
N ASP A 265 37.12 7.83 10.31
CA ASP A 265 36.10 7.24 9.45
C ASP A 265 35.70 8.24 8.36
N ILE A 266 35.70 7.77 7.12
CA ILE A 266 35.17 8.53 6.00
C ILE A 266 33.69 8.17 5.92
N HIS A 267 32.84 9.14 6.30
CA HIS A 267 31.40 9.01 6.16
C HIS A 267 30.98 9.53 4.78
N GLY A 268 30.32 8.70 4.00
CA GLY A 268 29.69 9.13 2.74
C GLY A 268 28.33 9.73 3.03
N ILE A 269 28.15 11.02 2.78
CA ILE A 269 26.82 11.64 2.62
C ILE A 269 26.62 11.78 1.12
N MET A 270 25.53 11.24 0.60
CA MET A 270 25.14 11.47 -0.77
C MET A 270 24.58 12.88 -0.90
N THR A 271 25.34 13.78 -1.52
CA THR A 271 24.81 15.05 -2.03
C THR A 271 24.50 14.87 -3.51
N SER A 272 23.42 15.45 -3.98
CA SER A 272 22.98 15.46 -5.38
C SER A 272 23.95 16.22 -6.29
N GLY A 273 25.10 15.65 -6.59
CA GLY A 273 26.11 16.28 -7.45
C GLY A 273 27.26 15.33 -7.73
N GLY A 274 27.29 14.76 -8.93
CA GLY A 274 28.45 14.18 -9.60
C GLY A 274 29.10 12.98 -8.86
N HIS A 275 28.62 11.79 -9.10
CA HIS A 275 29.24 10.56 -8.59
C HIS A 275 30.29 10.05 -9.56
N GLU A 276 31.54 9.91 -9.10
CA GLU A 276 32.53 9.06 -9.75
C GLU A 276 32.15 7.58 -9.52
N LEU A 277 31.64 6.95 -10.55
CA LEU A 277 31.42 5.51 -10.58
C LEU A 277 32.77 4.78 -10.53
N LYS A 278 32.99 3.93 -9.53
CA LYS A 278 34.17 3.07 -9.45
C LYS A 278 33.78 1.61 -9.69
N ILE A 279 34.59 0.89 -10.45
CA ILE A 279 34.37 -0.52 -10.76
C ILE A 279 35.33 -1.35 -9.96
N ILE A 280 34.81 -2.31 -9.18
CA ILE A 280 35.62 -3.31 -8.50
C ILE A 280 35.68 -4.57 -9.35
N GLN A 281 36.88 -4.97 -9.70
CA GLN A 281 37.14 -6.27 -10.27
C GLN A 281 37.63 -7.24 -9.18
N ARG A 282 37.00 -8.40 -9.05
CA ARG A 282 37.47 -9.45 -8.15
C ARG A 282 38.70 -10.12 -8.72
N SER A 283 39.61 -10.54 -7.84
CA SER A 283 40.75 -11.37 -8.24
C SER A 283 40.28 -12.75 -8.72
N HIS A 284 40.71 -13.17 -9.90
CA HIS A 284 40.44 -14.48 -10.44
C HIS A 284 41.60 -14.93 -11.35
N GLY A 285 42.17 -16.09 -11.07
CA GLY A 285 43.35 -16.61 -11.80
C GLY A 285 44.56 -15.66 -11.69
N TYR A 286 45.12 -15.25 -12.81
CA TYR A 286 46.25 -14.31 -12.86
C TYR A 286 45.83 -12.83 -12.67
N ASN A 287 44.54 -12.54 -12.63
CA ASN A 287 44.04 -11.17 -12.40
C ASN A 287 44.02 -10.86 -10.89
N LYS A 288 44.81 -9.85 -10.48
CA LYS A 288 44.93 -9.44 -9.08
C LYS A 288 43.67 -8.71 -8.56
N GLY A 289 42.72 -8.40 -9.43
CA GLY A 289 41.59 -7.57 -9.08
C GLY A 289 41.98 -6.13 -8.74
N GLY A 290 41.03 -5.29 -8.41
CA GLY A 290 41.26 -3.90 -8.00
C GLY A 290 40.03 -3.01 -8.13
N VAL A 291 40.20 -1.73 -7.75
CA VAL A 291 39.23 -0.67 -7.95
C VAL A 291 39.66 0.15 -9.15
N HIS A 292 38.78 0.34 -10.11
CA HIS A 292 39.07 1.01 -11.38
C HIS A 292 38.08 2.16 -11.60
N GLU A 293 38.56 3.29 -12.14
CA GLU A 293 37.74 4.42 -12.59
C GLU A 293 37.18 4.18 -14.01
N ILE A 294 37.89 3.34 -14.79
CA ILE A 294 37.45 2.91 -16.12
C ILE A 294 37.26 1.41 -16.12
N ALA A 295 36.19 0.95 -16.74
CA ALA A 295 35.87 -0.49 -16.78
C ALA A 295 37.05 -1.30 -17.36
N PRO A 296 37.54 -2.33 -16.64
CA PRO A 296 38.48 -3.28 -17.22
C PRO A 296 37.88 -4.01 -18.40
N THR A 297 38.70 -4.62 -19.24
CA THR A 297 38.25 -5.36 -20.43
C THR A 297 37.17 -6.38 -20.04
N VAL A 298 36.00 -6.24 -20.67
CA VAL A 298 34.89 -7.19 -20.52
C VAL A 298 35.21 -8.44 -21.32
N THR A 299 35.35 -9.58 -20.65
CA THR A 299 35.54 -10.89 -21.26
C THR A 299 34.23 -11.66 -21.30
N SER A 300 34.14 -12.72 -22.10
CA SER A 300 32.95 -13.58 -22.19
C SER A 300 32.48 -14.16 -20.84
N ASN A 301 33.38 -14.22 -19.84
CA ASN A 301 33.09 -14.72 -18.50
C ASN A 301 32.85 -13.62 -17.47
N SER A 302 32.90 -12.34 -17.85
CA SER A 302 32.71 -11.20 -16.94
C SER A 302 31.30 -11.11 -16.35
N TYR A 303 30.32 -11.83 -16.94
CA TYR A 303 28.94 -11.83 -16.48
C TYR A 303 28.74 -12.65 -15.19
N GLN A 304 29.64 -13.57 -14.86
CA GLN A 304 29.44 -14.45 -13.71
C GLN A 304 29.94 -13.88 -12.38
N ASP A 305 31.08 -13.16 -12.35
CA ASP A 305 31.67 -12.78 -11.03
C ASP A 305 32.56 -11.55 -10.96
N ASN A 306 32.86 -10.81 -12.03
CA ASN A 306 34.09 -10.03 -12.02
C ASN A 306 33.99 -8.51 -11.95
N ASN A 307 32.88 -7.88 -12.32
CA ASN A 307 32.80 -6.42 -12.31
C ASN A 307 31.57 -5.96 -11.51
N HIS A 308 31.81 -5.36 -10.35
CA HIS A 308 30.77 -4.78 -9.53
C HIS A 308 30.91 -3.26 -9.52
N VAL A 309 29.85 -2.54 -9.83
CA VAL A 309 29.80 -1.08 -9.67
C VAL A 309 29.56 -0.78 -8.20
N ILE A 310 30.41 0.06 -7.61
CA ILE A 310 30.21 0.61 -6.27
C ILE A 310 29.94 2.07 -6.41
N ASP A 311 28.77 2.44 -6.02
CA ASP A 311 28.26 3.82 -6.02
C ASP A 311 28.11 4.38 -4.58
N GLY A 312 28.85 3.85 -3.62
CA GLY A 312 28.70 4.26 -2.23
C GLY A 312 27.35 3.91 -1.60
N ILE A 313 26.50 3.17 -2.31
CA ILE A 313 25.11 2.89 -1.96
C ILE A 313 24.91 1.37 -1.84
N LYS A 314 24.24 0.93 -0.80
CA LYS A 314 23.75 -0.44 -0.67
C LYS A 314 22.31 -0.53 -1.17
N ILE A 315 22.03 -1.46 -2.08
CA ILE A 315 20.69 -1.76 -2.54
C ILE A 315 20.09 -2.84 -1.63
N ARG A 316 18.92 -2.59 -1.06
CA ARG A 316 18.13 -3.55 -0.29
C ARG A 316 16.64 -3.51 -0.64
N LYS A 317 15.95 -4.53 -0.23
CA LYS A 317 14.47 -4.58 -0.30
C LYS A 317 13.89 -3.75 0.83
N LEU A 318 12.70 -3.16 0.58
CA LEU A 318 11.90 -2.60 1.67
C LEU A 318 11.57 -3.67 2.70
N THR A 319 11.55 -3.28 3.95
CA THR A 319 11.08 -4.13 5.05
C THR A 319 9.54 -4.11 5.13
N PRO A 320 8.90 -5.10 5.78
CA PRO A 320 7.45 -5.06 6.00
C PRO A 320 7.01 -3.79 6.76
N ARG A 321 7.81 -3.35 7.75
CA ARG A 321 7.54 -2.13 8.55
C ARG A 321 7.50 -0.88 7.66
N GLU A 322 8.46 -0.72 6.75
CA GLU A 322 8.46 0.38 5.79
C GLU A 322 7.23 0.35 4.88
N CYS A 323 6.80 -0.84 4.45
CA CYS A 323 5.58 -0.99 3.66
C CYS A 323 4.32 -0.56 4.45
N TRP A 324 4.25 -0.84 5.75
CA TRP A 324 3.16 -0.41 6.61
C TRP A 324 3.16 1.12 6.83
N ARG A 325 4.34 1.71 7.04
CA ARG A 325 4.51 3.18 7.12
C ARG A 325 4.06 3.88 5.84
N LEU A 326 4.33 3.29 4.65
CA LEU A 326 3.86 3.79 3.36
C LEU A 326 2.33 3.74 3.21
N GLN A 327 1.64 2.94 4.01
CA GLN A 327 0.17 2.95 4.10
C GLN A 327 -0.35 3.85 5.23
N GLY A 328 0.54 4.53 5.96
CA GLY A 328 0.15 5.45 7.03
C GLY A 328 -0.12 4.76 8.38
N TYR A 329 0.29 3.51 8.56
CA TYR A 329 0.15 2.83 9.85
C TYR A 329 1.24 3.25 10.82
N PRO A 330 0.90 3.43 12.12
CA PRO A 330 1.88 3.67 13.17
C PRO A 330 2.68 2.39 13.49
N ASP A 331 3.92 2.55 13.95
CA ASP A 331 4.82 1.42 14.25
C ASP A 331 4.26 0.45 15.28
N TRP A 332 3.56 0.94 16.30
CA TRP A 332 2.95 0.07 17.31
C TRP A 332 1.92 -0.90 16.73
N ALA A 333 1.20 -0.53 15.66
CA ALA A 333 0.26 -1.41 14.98
C ALA A 333 1.01 -2.53 14.22
N PHE A 334 2.10 -2.17 13.56
CA PHE A 334 3.00 -3.15 12.93
C PHE A 334 3.57 -4.13 13.96
N GLU A 335 4.05 -3.64 15.09
CA GLU A 335 4.64 -4.46 16.17
C GLU A 335 3.65 -5.48 16.72
N LYS A 336 2.39 -5.09 16.92
CA LYS A 336 1.33 -6.02 17.32
C LYS A 336 1.05 -7.08 16.25
N ALA A 337 0.93 -6.68 14.99
CA ALA A 337 0.70 -7.60 13.87
C ALA A 337 1.87 -8.58 13.65
N GLN A 338 3.11 -8.13 13.87
CA GLN A 338 4.32 -8.95 13.75
C GLN A 338 4.35 -10.11 14.77
N GLN A 339 3.69 -9.98 15.92
CA GLN A 339 3.63 -11.03 16.91
C GLN A 339 2.75 -12.22 16.47
N VAL A 340 1.83 -11.99 15.54
CA VAL A 340 0.85 -12.99 15.11
C VAL A 340 1.00 -13.42 13.65
N ASN A 341 1.88 -12.77 12.88
CA ASN A 341 2.05 -13.03 11.46
C ASN A 341 3.50 -13.03 11.00
N SER A 342 3.80 -13.82 9.96
CA SER A 342 5.10 -13.84 9.29
C SER A 342 5.31 -12.59 8.40
N ASN A 343 6.58 -12.28 8.08
CA ASN A 343 6.93 -11.16 7.21
C ASN A 343 6.21 -11.23 5.85
N SER A 344 6.03 -12.41 5.26
CA SER A 344 5.32 -12.56 3.99
C SER A 344 3.84 -12.14 4.09
N GLN A 345 3.19 -12.45 5.21
CA GLN A 345 1.82 -12.00 5.47
C GLN A 345 1.76 -10.49 5.71
N LEU A 346 2.72 -9.93 6.45
CA LEU A 346 2.79 -8.49 6.71
C LEU A 346 2.99 -7.68 5.41
N TYR A 347 3.81 -8.16 4.46
CA TYR A 347 3.91 -7.55 3.12
C TYR A 347 2.59 -7.61 2.35
N LYS A 348 1.93 -8.79 2.34
CA LYS A 348 0.64 -8.99 1.68
C LYS A 348 -0.41 -8.03 2.24
N GLN A 349 -0.47 -7.90 3.56
CA GLN A 349 -1.39 -7.04 4.29
C GLN A 349 -1.18 -5.56 3.93
N ALA A 350 0.07 -5.08 3.91
CA ALA A 350 0.37 -3.72 3.47
C ALA A 350 -0.07 -3.46 2.01
N GLY A 351 0.16 -4.41 1.12
CA GLY A 351 -0.21 -4.28 -0.29
C GLY A 351 -1.72 -4.23 -0.53
N ASN A 352 -2.49 -5.00 0.26
CA ASN A 352 -3.95 -5.04 0.19
C ASN A 352 -4.62 -3.88 0.91
N SER A 353 -3.93 -3.22 1.84
CA SER A 353 -4.53 -2.16 2.65
C SER A 353 -4.80 -0.89 1.87
N VAL A 354 -5.73 -0.09 2.36
CA VAL A 354 -5.93 1.31 1.98
C VAL A 354 -4.90 2.20 2.69
N THR A 355 -4.65 3.38 2.14
CA THR A 355 -3.81 4.38 2.83
C THR A 355 -4.64 5.12 3.87
N VAL A 356 -4.30 4.92 5.13
CA VAL A 356 -5.02 5.48 6.30
C VAL A 356 -5.22 6.99 6.19
N ASN A 357 -4.18 7.73 5.79
CA ASN A 357 -4.23 9.19 5.67
C ASN A 357 -5.29 9.68 4.67
N VAL A 358 -5.45 8.99 3.54
CA VAL A 358 -6.46 9.36 2.53
C VAL A 358 -7.86 9.12 3.09
N VAL A 359 -8.08 7.95 3.69
CA VAL A 359 -9.37 7.59 4.30
C VAL A 359 -9.71 8.54 5.44
N ALA A 360 -8.73 8.94 6.27
CA ALA A 360 -8.93 9.90 7.37
C ALA A 360 -9.33 11.29 6.87
N ALA A 361 -8.76 11.75 5.75
CA ALA A 361 -9.15 13.00 5.14
C ALA A 361 -10.63 13.00 4.68
N ILE A 362 -11.07 11.87 4.11
CA ILE A 362 -12.47 11.69 3.68
C ILE A 362 -13.40 11.54 4.90
N ALA A 363 -13.02 10.73 5.90
CA ALA A 363 -13.83 10.45 7.08
C ALA A 363 -14.21 11.71 7.87
N LYS A 364 -13.32 12.70 7.92
CA LYS A 364 -13.58 14.01 8.56
C LYS A 364 -14.71 14.79 7.88
N GLU A 365 -14.92 14.59 6.58
CA GLU A 365 -15.96 15.27 5.81
C GLU A 365 -17.34 14.59 5.96
N LEU A 366 -17.40 13.38 6.50
CA LEU A 366 -18.66 12.67 6.78
C LEU A 366 -19.39 13.18 8.03
N SER A 367 -18.68 13.92 8.90
CA SER A 367 -19.16 14.37 10.23
C SER A 367 -20.01 15.63 10.16
#